data_09b0623cbefbdc32d12b38e7e2f971fb
#
_entry.id   09b0623cbefbdc32d12b38e7e2f971fb
#
_cell.length_a   1.000
_cell.length_b   1.000
_cell.length_c   1.000
_cell.angle_alpha   90.00
_cell.angle_beta   90.00
_cell.angle_gamma   90.00
#
_symmetry.space_group_name_H-M   'P 1'
#
loop_
_entity.id
_entity.type
_entity.pdbx_description
1 polymer ?
#
loop_
_entity_poly.entity_id
_entity_poly.type
_entity_poly.pdbx_seq_one_letter_code
_entity_poly.pdbx_strand_id
1 'polypeptide(L)'
;MKNSFCTPLAVLVLLTFAMLSRADAADPKVAHMVYFKLKDSSPAATEKLVQACRKYLSGHEGAVAFAAGVLAEDLKREVNDRDFDVSLHVVFENKAAHDKYQTHPRHLKFIEENKENWDKVRVFDSYLAASEEAAR
;
A
#
# COMPACT_ATOMS: atom_id res chain seq x y z
N MET A 1 -72.97 26.27 38.97
CA MET A 1 -71.72 26.86 38.51
C MET A 1 -70.56 25.95 38.91
N LYS A 2 -70.07 25.14 38.03
CA LYS A 2 -68.87 24.31 38.22
C LYS A 2 -67.99 24.49 36.98
N ASN A 3 -66.91 25.21 37.16
CA ASN A 3 -65.94 25.42 36.09
C ASN A 3 -64.95 24.24 36.13
N SER A 4 -64.98 23.43 35.07
CA SER A 4 -63.96 22.42 34.81
C SER A 4 -62.80 23.05 34.04
N PHE A 5 -61.65 23.17 34.68
CA PHE A 5 -60.40 23.50 34.01
C PHE A 5 -59.83 22.25 33.37
N CYS A 6 -59.82 22.26 32.02
CA CYS A 6 -59.15 21.22 31.24
C CYS A 6 -57.70 21.65 31.02
N THR A 7 -56.77 20.95 31.65
CA THR A 7 -55.32 21.16 31.49
C THR A 7 -54.83 20.42 30.27
N PRO A 8 -54.18 21.08 29.27
CA PRO A 8 -53.60 20.33 28.18
C PRO A 8 -52.27 19.70 28.59
N LEU A 9 -52.21 18.39 28.43
CA LEU A 9 -51.00 17.59 28.63
C LEU A 9 -50.05 17.85 27.46
N ALA A 10 -48.99 18.62 27.74
CA ALA A 10 -47.94 18.85 26.75
C ALA A 10 -47.09 17.59 26.61
N VAL A 11 -47.24 16.89 25.50
CA VAL A 11 -46.34 15.76 25.12
C VAL A 11 -45.04 16.33 24.56
N LEU A 12 -43.99 16.30 25.40
CA LEU A 12 -42.63 16.65 24.97
C LEU A 12 -42.03 15.45 24.21
N VAL A 13 -42.05 15.53 22.88
CA VAL A 13 -41.36 14.56 22.03
C VAL A 13 -39.86 14.92 22.00
N LEU A 14 -39.05 14.18 22.78
CA LEU A 14 -37.60 14.23 22.68
C LEU A 14 -37.16 13.52 21.38
N LEU A 15 -36.87 14.29 20.36
CA LEU A 15 -36.14 13.79 19.17
C LEU A 15 -34.68 13.56 19.58
N THR A 16 -34.32 12.34 19.95
CA THR A 16 -32.91 11.90 20.05
C THR A 16 -32.36 11.79 18.65
N PHE A 17 -31.62 12.80 18.22
CA PHE A 17 -30.82 12.76 17.00
C PHE A 17 -29.63 11.84 17.28
N ALA A 18 -29.78 10.56 16.94
CA ALA A 18 -28.66 9.62 16.94
C ALA A 18 -27.68 10.09 15.84
N MET A 19 -26.61 10.78 16.24
CA MET A 19 -25.46 11.00 15.37
C MET A 19 -24.84 9.63 15.12
N LEU A 20 -25.17 9.03 13.98
CA LEU A 20 -24.38 7.93 13.42
C LEU A 20 -23.01 8.55 13.10
N SER A 21 -22.04 8.35 13.99
CA SER A 21 -20.64 8.55 13.65
C SER A 21 -20.32 7.57 12.53
N ARG A 22 -20.26 8.09 11.29
CA ARG A 22 -19.60 7.38 10.22
C ARG A 22 -18.16 7.19 10.70
N ALA A 23 -17.79 5.98 11.06
CA ALA A 23 -16.38 5.63 11.14
C ALA A 23 -15.82 5.90 9.74
N ASP A 24 -14.98 6.94 9.60
CA ASP A 24 -14.22 7.15 8.39
C ASP A 24 -13.40 5.87 8.20
N ALA A 25 -13.76 5.10 7.19
CA ALA A 25 -12.96 3.96 6.80
C ALA A 25 -11.57 4.49 6.45
N ALA A 26 -10.54 4.01 7.15
CA ALA A 26 -9.17 4.39 6.84
C ALA A 26 -8.88 4.12 5.36
N ASP A 27 -8.13 5.02 4.73
CA ASP A 27 -7.73 4.84 3.34
C ASP A 27 -7.06 3.47 3.16
N PRO A 28 -7.36 2.75 2.06
CA PRO A 28 -6.78 1.44 1.84
C PRO A 28 -5.27 1.52 1.67
N LYS A 29 -4.55 0.53 2.20
CA LYS A 29 -3.12 0.37 1.94
C LYS A 29 -2.88 0.12 0.46
N VAL A 30 -1.72 0.57 -0.04
CA VAL A 30 -1.28 0.33 -1.42
C VAL A 30 -0.13 -0.67 -1.41
N ALA A 31 -0.30 -1.79 -2.10
CA ALA A 31 0.79 -2.69 -2.43
C ALA A 31 1.42 -2.25 -3.75
N HIS A 32 2.72 -1.94 -3.72
CA HIS A 32 3.53 -1.54 -4.87
C HIS A 32 4.57 -2.63 -5.12
N MET A 33 4.34 -3.44 -6.16
CA MET A 33 5.17 -4.59 -6.52
C MET A 33 5.86 -4.31 -7.84
N VAL A 34 7.20 -4.35 -7.84
CA VAL A 34 8.01 -4.05 -9.03
C VAL A 34 8.89 -5.25 -9.37
N TYR A 35 8.92 -5.61 -10.64
CA TYR A 35 9.72 -6.71 -11.16
C TYR A 35 10.63 -6.18 -12.26
N PHE A 36 11.95 -6.36 -12.06
CA PHE A 36 13.00 -5.89 -12.97
C PHE A 36 13.57 -7.07 -13.75
N LYS A 37 13.52 -6.99 -15.07
CA LYS A 37 14.34 -7.79 -15.97
C LYS A 37 15.58 -6.99 -16.33
N LEU A 38 16.76 -7.58 -16.17
CA LEU A 38 18.03 -6.89 -16.39
C LEU A 38 18.63 -7.28 -17.76
N LYS A 39 19.38 -6.37 -18.36
CA LYS A 39 20.22 -6.65 -19.53
C LYS A 39 21.40 -7.55 -19.14
N ASP A 40 22.11 -7.18 -18.08
CA ASP A 40 23.06 -8.04 -17.38
C ASP A 40 22.36 -8.60 -16.12
N SER A 41 22.01 -9.87 -16.17
CA SER A 41 21.36 -10.62 -15.08
C SER A 41 22.34 -11.51 -14.30
N SER A 42 23.64 -11.20 -14.36
CA SER A 42 24.65 -11.89 -13.56
C SER A 42 24.34 -11.81 -12.06
N PRO A 43 24.80 -12.77 -11.24
CA PRO A 43 24.61 -12.71 -9.78
C PRO A 43 25.12 -11.41 -9.16
N ALA A 44 26.21 -10.84 -9.66
CA ALA A 44 26.75 -9.59 -9.19
C ALA A 44 25.83 -8.39 -9.53
N ALA A 45 25.23 -8.37 -10.73
CA ALA A 45 24.34 -7.31 -11.17
C ALA A 45 22.99 -7.38 -10.42
N THR A 46 22.45 -8.56 -10.20
CA THR A 46 21.21 -8.75 -9.42
C THR A 46 21.40 -8.35 -7.97
N GLU A 47 22.50 -8.77 -7.32
CA GLU A 47 22.82 -8.35 -5.96
C GLU A 47 23.00 -6.84 -5.83
N LYS A 48 23.69 -6.21 -6.79
CA LYS A 48 23.85 -4.74 -6.84
C LYS A 48 22.48 -4.04 -6.85
N LEU A 49 21.51 -4.51 -7.65
CA LEU A 49 20.18 -3.92 -7.70
C LEU A 49 19.41 -4.15 -6.40
N VAL A 50 19.49 -5.34 -5.80
CA VAL A 50 18.88 -5.61 -4.49
C VAL A 50 19.42 -4.67 -3.42
N GLN A 51 20.73 -4.45 -3.38
CA GLN A 51 21.35 -3.50 -2.45
C GLN A 51 20.93 -2.05 -2.73
N ALA A 52 20.80 -1.67 -3.99
CA ALA A 52 20.27 -0.35 -4.37
C ALA A 52 18.82 -0.17 -3.90
N CYS A 53 17.96 -1.18 -4.07
CA CYS A 53 16.60 -1.16 -3.53
C CYS A 53 16.62 -0.93 -2.00
N ARG A 54 17.43 -1.66 -1.27
CA ARG A 54 17.57 -1.49 0.19
C ARG A 54 18.04 -0.08 0.56
N LYS A 55 19.06 0.43 -0.13
CA LYS A 55 19.66 1.73 0.15
C LYS A 55 18.70 2.90 -0.10
N TYR A 56 18.01 2.87 -1.21
CA TYR A 56 17.23 4.01 -1.69
C TYR A 56 15.75 3.92 -1.40
N LEU A 57 15.18 2.70 -1.37
CA LEU A 57 13.73 2.48 -1.39
C LEU A 57 13.16 1.96 -0.07
N SER A 58 14.00 1.60 0.90
CA SER A 58 13.55 1.25 2.25
C SER A 58 13.34 2.47 3.14
N GLY A 59 12.49 2.35 4.17
CA GLY A 59 12.36 3.36 5.22
C GLY A 59 11.80 4.70 4.75
N HIS A 60 10.95 4.70 3.72
CA HIS A 60 10.19 5.89 3.34
C HIS A 60 9.03 6.12 4.32
N GLU A 61 8.69 7.38 4.54
CA GLU A 61 7.53 7.76 5.35
C GLU A 61 6.26 7.11 4.80
N GLY A 62 5.47 6.48 5.67
CA GLY A 62 4.25 5.78 5.31
C GLY A 62 4.44 4.40 4.65
N ALA A 63 5.68 3.94 4.44
CA ALA A 63 5.95 2.57 4.05
C ALA A 63 5.85 1.64 5.28
N VAL A 64 4.89 0.73 5.27
CA VAL A 64 4.61 -0.20 6.38
C VAL A 64 5.23 -1.58 6.19
N ALA A 65 5.65 -1.92 4.97
CA ALA A 65 6.41 -3.11 4.66
C ALA A 65 7.35 -2.86 3.49
N PHE A 66 8.52 -3.52 3.51
CA PHE A 66 9.52 -3.47 2.46
C PHE A 66 10.22 -4.82 2.33
N ALA A 67 10.38 -5.29 1.10
CA ALA A 67 11.23 -6.43 0.77
C ALA A 67 11.83 -6.25 -0.63
N ALA A 68 13.04 -6.75 -0.83
CA ALA A 68 13.66 -6.89 -2.15
C ALA A 68 14.39 -8.22 -2.22
N GLY A 69 14.36 -8.86 -3.36
CA GLY A 69 14.96 -10.17 -3.55
C GLY A 69 15.15 -10.53 -5.02
N VAL A 70 15.62 -11.74 -5.25
CA VAL A 70 15.86 -12.28 -6.59
C VAL A 70 14.83 -13.36 -6.94
N LEU A 71 14.77 -13.72 -8.21
CA LEU A 71 13.92 -14.82 -8.68
C LEU A 71 14.21 -16.11 -7.89
N ALA A 72 13.16 -16.78 -7.42
CA ALA A 72 13.24 -18.11 -6.83
C ALA A 72 13.37 -19.18 -7.93
N GLU A 73 14.61 -19.53 -8.27
CA GLU A 73 14.96 -20.37 -9.41
C GLU A 73 14.38 -21.79 -9.35
N ASP A 74 14.13 -22.30 -8.15
CA ASP A 74 13.59 -23.63 -7.88
C ASP A 74 12.06 -23.69 -8.00
N LEU A 75 11.35 -22.57 -7.97
CA LEU A 75 9.90 -22.51 -8.09
C LEU A 75 9.47 -22.43 -9.57
N LYS A 76 9.14 -23.60 -10.18
CA LYS A 76 8.92 -23.75 -11.62
C LYS A 76 7.52 -24.26 -11.99
N ARG A 77 6.49 -23.89 -11.24
CA ARG A 77 5.11 -24.25 -11.61
C ARG A 77 4.70 -23.50 -12.87
N GLU A 78 3.83 -24.06 -13.68
CA GLU A 78 3.32 -23.44 -14.92
C GLU A 78 2.79 -22.01 -14.72
N VAL A 79 2.17 -21.74 -13.56
CA VAL A 79 1.61 -20.44 -13.22
C VAL A 79 2.64 -19.43 -12.70
N ASN A 80 3.90 -19.85 -12.47
CA ASN A 80 4.95 -18.94 -12.02
C ASN A 80 5.43 -18.08 -13.20
N ASP A 81 5.18 -16.78 -13.17
CA ASP A 81 5.90 -15.83 -14.03
C ASP A 81 7.34 -15.72 -13.54
N ARG A 82 8.29 -16.05 -14.40
CA ARG A 82 9.72 -16.09 -14.11
C ARG A 82 10.51 -15.10 -14.99
N ASP A 83 9.80 -14.20 -15.71
CA ASP A 83 10.42 -13.20 -16.59
C ASP A 83 10.85 -11.96 -15.80
N PHE A 84 11.66 -12.17 -14.77
CA PHE A 84 12.31 -11.12 -13.98
C PHE A 84 13.56 -11.67 -13.29
N ASP A 85 14.43 -10.78 -12.83
CA ASP A 85 15.65 -11.11 -12.09
C ASP A 85 15.60 -10.61 -10.65
N VAL A 86 15.03 -9.41 -10.43
CA VAL A 86 14.89 -8.78 -9.11
C VAL A 86 13.46 -8.35 -8.88
N SER A 87 12.97 -8.54 -7.67
CA SER A 87 11.66 -8.05 -7.23
C SER A 87 11.80 -7.07 -6.06
N LEU A 88 10.92 -6.07 -6.07
CA LEU A 88 10.74 -5.09 -4.99
C LEU A 88 9.28 -5.14 -4.54
N HIS A 89 9.07 -5.18 -3.23
CA HIS A 89 7.75 -5.17 -2.63
C HIS A 89 7.72 -4.07 -1.56
N VAL A 90 6.86 -3.08 -1.77
CA VAL A 90 6.63 -2.02 -0.79
C VAL A 90 5.13 -1.93 -0.53
N VAL A 91 4.74 -1.86 0.73
CA VAL A 91 3.35 -1.58 1.10
C VAL A 91 3.30 -0.23 1.79
N PHE A 92 2.45 0.66 1.30
CA PHE A 92 2.21 1.98 1.88
C PHE A 92 0.91 2.00 2.68
N GLU A 93 0.88 2.80 3.73
CA GLU A 93 -0.31 2.97 4.58
C GLU A 93 -1.52 3.53 3.81
N ASN A 94 -1.29 4.31 2.74
CA ASN A 94 -2.31 4.87 1.87
C ASN A 94 -1.70 5.37 0.54
N LYS A 95 -2.56 5.85 -0.36
CA LYS A 95 -2.14 6.41 -1.65
C LYS A 95 -1.27 7.67 -1.49
N ALA A 96 -1.52 8.52 -0.52
CA ALA A 96 -0.75 9.75 -0.33
C ALA A 96 0.72 9.45 0.02
N ALA A 97 0.98 8.43 0.84
CA ALA A 97 2.33 7.96 1.13
C ALA A 97 3.02 7.38 -0.11
N HIS A 98 2.29 6.59 -0.90
CA HIS A 98 2.79 6.10 -2.19
C HIS A 98 3.15 7.25 -3.14
N ASP A 99 2.30 8.27 -3.29
CA ASP A 99 2.55 9.41 -4.18
C ASP A 99 3.78 10.22 -3.73
N LYS A 100 3.98 10.42 -2.43
CA LYS A 100 5.19 11.04 -1.87
C LYS A 100 6.46 10.23 -2.21
N TYR A 101 6.38 8.90 -2.10
CA TYR A 101 7.49 8.02 -2.45
C TYR A 101 7.88 8.16 -3.92
N GLN A 102 6.93 8.20 -4.85
CA GLN A 102 7.17 8.27 -6.29
C GLN A 102 8.00 9.52 -6.69
N THR A 103 7.81 10.62 -6.01
CA THR A 103 8.51 11.89 -6.29
C THR A 103 9.68 12.18 -5.35
N HIS A 104 9.94 11.28 -4.40
CA HIS A 104 10.99 11.48 -3.41
C HIS A 104 12.38 11.47 -4.04
N PRO A 105 13.31 12.38 -3.67
CA PRO A 105 14.65 12.45 -4.26
C PRO A 105 15.45 11.14 -4.22
N ARG A 106 15.30 10.34 -3.14
CA ARG A 106 15.95 9.03 -3.06
C ARG A 106 15.41 8.04 -4.09
N HIS A 107 14.10 8.05 -4.36
CA HIS A 107 13.48 7.23 -5.40
C HIS A 107 13.97 7.63 -6.78
N LEU A 108 13.99 8.93 -7.08
CA LEU A 108 14.48 9.44 -8.36
C LEU A 108 15.97 9.11 -8.58
N LYS A 109 16.78 9.19 -7.52
CA LYS A 109 18.19 8.81 -7.57
C LYS A 109 18.38 7.32 -7.82
N PHE A 110 17.56 6.46 -7.21
CA PHE A 110 17.57 5.03 -7.50
C PHE A 110 17.35 4.76 -8.99
N ILE A 111 16.37 5.41 -9.61
CA ILE A 111 16.09 5.27 -11.04
C ILE A 111 17.29 5.74 -11.87
N GLU A 112 17.81 6.93 -11.56
CA GLU A 112 18.95 7.52 -12.29
C GLU A 112 20.18 6.59 -12.29
N GLU A 113 20.52 6.01 -11.14
CA GLU A 113 21.73 5.20 -10.98
C GLU A 113 21.60 3.76 -11.53
N ASN A 114 20.36 3.25 -11.72
CA ASN A 114 20.17 1.83 -12.04
C ASN A 114 19.50 1.55 -13.39
N LYS A 115 18.77 2.51 -13.97
CA LYS A 115 17.93 2.32 -15.17
C LYS A 115 18.69 1.81 -16.40
N GLU A 116 19.99 2.09 -16.51
CA GLU A 116 20.80 1.70 -17.69
C GLU A 116 20.87 0.18 -17.88
N ASN A 117 20.83 -0.59 -16.78
CA ASN A 117 20.81 -2.06 -16.83
C ASN A 117 19.40 -2.67 -16.90
N TRP A 118 18.35 -1.87 -16.91
CA TRP A 118 16.99 -2.41 -17.03
C TRP A 118 16.65 -2.71 -18.48
N ASP A 119 16.23 -3.96 -18.74
CA ASP A 119 15.63 -4.37 -20.00
C ASP A 119 14.11 -4.14 -19.96
N LYS A 120 13.47 -4.53 -18.84
CA LYS A 120 12.04 -4.40 -18.64
C LYS A 120 11.72 -4.15 -17.17
N VAL A 121 10.79 -3.26 -16.91
CA VAL A 121 10.25 -3.01 -15.56
C VAL A 121 8.74 -3.20 -15.60
N ARG A 122 8.20 -4.01 -14.71
CA ARG A 122 6.76 -4.21 -14.54
C ARG A 122 6.36 -3.78 -13.14
N VAL A 123 5.34 -2.96 -13.04
CA VAL A 123 4.80 -2.46 -11.78
C VAL A 123 3.37 -2.93 -11.62
N PHE A 124 3.05 -3.43 -10.43
CA PHE A 124 1.72 -3.88 -10.07
C PHE A 124 1.30 -3.16 -8.78
N ASP A 125 0.42 -2.18 -8.94
CA ASP A 125 -0.15 -1.45 -7.83
C ASP A 125 -1.55 -1.98 -7.54
N SER A 126 -1.85 -2.22 -6.27
CA SER A 126 -3.16 -2.68 -5.84
C SER A 126 -3.56 -2.06 -4.50
N TYR A 127 -4.84 -1.77 -4.35
CA TYR A 127 -5.40 -1.46 -3.04
C TYR A 127 -5.65 -2.77 -2.28
N LEU A 128 -5.12 -2.83 -1.06
CA LEU A 128 -5.32 -3.99 -0.21
C LEU A 128 -6.67 -3.87 0.51
N ALA A 129 -7.45 -4.95 0.49
CA ALA A 129 -8.62 -5.04 1.33
C ALA A 129 -8.21 -4.91 2.81
N ALA A 130 -9.06 -4.29 3.62
CA ALA A 130 -8.85 -4.30 5.05
C ALA A 130 -8.74 -5.77 5.50
N SER A 131 -7.64 -6.13 6.17
CA SER A 131 -7.57 -7.41 6.83
C SER A 131 -8.64 -7.40 7.91
N GLU A 132 -9.62 -8.29 7.83
CA GLU A 132 -10.37 -8.66 9.02
C GLU A 132 -9.31 -9.24 9.97
N GLU A 133 -8.89 -8.43 10.92
CA GLU A 133 -8.06 -8.92 12.01
C GLU A 133 -8.91 -9.99 12.68
N ALA A 134 -8.53 -11.25 12.44
CA ALA A 134 -9.24 -12.37 13.02
C ALA A 134 -9.31 -12.12 14.53
N ALA A 135 -10.52 -11.88 15.01
CA ALA A 135 -10.80 -11.78 16.44
C ALA A 135 -10.34 -13.08 17.08
N ARG A 136 -9.16 -13.07 17.68
CA ARG A 136 -8.62 -14.14 18.52
C ARG A 136 -8.60 -13.68 19.96
#